data_8593959340f90972cb3b92e6f8625d64
#
_entry.id   8593959340f90972cb3b92e6f8625d64
#
_cell.length_a   1.000
_cell.length_b   1.000
_cell.length_c   1.000
_cell.angle_alpha   90.00
_cell.angle_beta   90.00
_cell.angle_gamma   90.00
#
_symmetry.space_group_name_H-M   'P 1'
#
loop_
_entity.id
_entity.type
_entity.pdbx_description
1 polymer ?
#
loop_
_entity_poly.entity_id
_entity_poly.type
_entity_poly.pdbx_seq_one_letter_code
_entity_poly.pdbx_strand_id
1 'polypeptide(L)'
;MKFRIPIALVGLLALPWPAAAQLKLPSLLADHMVLQQGKPLTIWGWNIPGDPVNIRFAARDYKTITNAKGEWQCILPSMKAGAAGDMVIASKEQTQTIHDILIGEVWVCSGQSNMEWLMSQLPEDMKTEPANCRNDAIRYLTVKKEFDKVQRADAVLLNGWRSIDSNTLGDCSSVAYYFARKLYERLKVPIGLLVTSWGGTPAQAWADTASIRSFPNYYTTYRKDILPLDFQSLQEQVRKNAEMYKQEEAATSIAMREYISEGYDDARWADFQVPKFWEDQGYPDIDGVGALRFRFSLTEADLQGKAILYMPAIDDVDSTWINGKFVGTGRVWNEPRRYEIPASVLKAGTNT
;
A
#
# COMPACT_ATOMS: atom_id res chain seq x y z
N MET A 1 -59.69 -40.24 34.34
CA MET A 1 -59.30 -40.52 32.94
C MET A 1 -58.40 -39.38 32.48
N LYS A 2 -57.08 -39.62 32.39
CA LYS A 2 -56.08 -38.60 31.95
C LYS A 2 -55.64 -38.97 30.54
N PHE A 3 -56.01 -38.13 29.55
CA PHE A 3 -55.54 -38.25 28.16
C PHE A 3 -54.17 -37.61 28.05
N ARG A 4 -53.16 -38.38 27.58
CA ARG A 4 -51.83 -37.87 27.16
C ARG A 4 -51.81 -37.80 25.63
N ILE A 5 -51.61 -36.62 25.09
CA ILE A 5 -51.42 -36.41 23.65
C ILE A 5 -49.89 -36.42 23.41
N PRO A 6 -49.34 -37.24 22.49
CA PRO A 6 -47.92 -37.15 22.12
C PRO A 6 -47.72 -35.95 21.20
N ILE A 7 -46.82 -35.05 21.58
CA ILE A 7 -46.32 -33.99 20.72
C ILE A 7 -45.27 -34.61 19.82
N ALA A 8 -45.59 -34.83 18.54
CA ALA A 8 -44.61 -35.17 17.52
C ALA A 8 -43.87 -33.92 17.11
N LEU A 9 -42.60 -33.82 17.52
CA LEU A 9 -41.68 -32.76 17.08
C LEU A 9 -41.27 -33.07 15.65
N VAL A 10 -41.89 -32.46 14.65
CA VAL A 10 -41.43 -32.49 13.26
C VAL A 10 -40.23 -31.54 13.16
N GLY A 11 -39.02 -32.12 13.27
CA GLY A 11 -37.79 -31.39 12.96
C GLY A 11 -37.74 -31.02 11.47
N LEU A 12 -37.98 -29.76 11.16
CA LEU A 12 -37.66 -29.22 9.85
C LEU A 12 -36.12 -29.26 9.71
N LEU A 13 -35.60 -30.25 9.02
CA LEU A 13 -34.23 -30.24 8.51
C LEU A 13 -34.16 -29.12 7.47
N ALA A 14 -33.70 -27.94 7.87
CA ALA A 14 -33.26 -26.90 6.97
C ALA A 14 -32.04 -27.46 6.22
N LEU A 15 -32.28 -28.06 5.05
CA LEU A 15 -31.19 -28.34 4.10
C LEU A 15 -30.52 -27.01 3.81
N PRO A 16 -29.18 -26.88 3.94
CA PRO A 16 -28.50 -25.67 3.50
C PRO A 16 -28.78 -25.54 1.99
N TRP A 17 -29.52 -24.53 1.61
CA TRP A 17 -29.59 -24.13 0.22
C TRP A 17 -28.14 -23.88 -0.24
N PRO A 18 -27.66 -24.53 -1.32
CA PRO A 18 -26.37 -24.15 -1.86
C PRO A 18 -26.44 -22.67 -2.18
N ALA A 19 -25.57 -21.88 -1.59
CA ALA A 19 -25.41 -20.48 -1.99
C ALA A 19 -25.22 -20.51 -3.52
N ALA A 20 -26.18 -20.02 -4.27
CA ALA A 20 -26.13 -20.02 -5.72
C ALA A 20 -24.81 -19.34 -6.09
N ALA A 21 -23.94 -20.07 -6.81
CA ALA A 21 -22.68 -19.51 -7.27
C ALA A 21 -23.01 -18.30 -8.14
N GLN A 22 -22.66 -17.12 -7.68
CA GLN A 22 -22.99 -15.86 -8.32
C GLN A 22 -21.98 -15.58 -9.43
N LEU A 23 -22.41 -14.96 -10.54
CA LEU A 23 -21.48 -14.45 -11.54
C LEU A 23 -20.49 -13.49 -10.86
N LYS A 24 -19.22 -13.89 -10.79
CA LYS A 24 -18.15 -13.12 -10.15
C LYS A 24 -17.06 -12.81 -11.17
N LEU A 25 -16.60 -11.57 -11.16
CA LEU A 25 -15.46 -11.13 -11.94
C LEU A 25 -14.24 -10.94 -11.03
N PRO A 26 -13.01 -11.11 -11.54
CA PRO A 26 -11.82 -10.74 -10.81
C PRO A 26 -11.77 -9.23 -10.59
N SER A 27 -11.18 -8.82 -9.48
CA SER A 27 -11.11 -7.42 -9.05
C SER A 27 -10.45 -6.48 -10.08
N LEU A 28 -9.59 -7.03 -10.94
CA LEU A 28 -8.94 -6.29 -12.02
C LEU A 28 -9.90 -5.89 -13.15
N LEU A 29 -10.98 -6.65 -13.37
CA LEU A 29 -11.99 -6.38 -14.38
C LEU A 29 -13.09 -5.49 -13.76
N ALA A 30 -12.87 -4.20 -13.78
CA ALA A 30 -13.73 -3.21 -13.13
C ALA A 30 -13.85 -1.95 -14.00
N ASP A 31 -14.75 -1.06 -13.60
CA ASP A 31 -14.95 0.23 -14.26
C ASP A 31 -13.62 0.99 -14.43
N HIS A 32 -13.53 1.70 -15.52
CA HIS A 32 -12.36 2.51 -15.89
C HIS A 32 -11.09 1.71 -16.21
N MET A 33 -11.15 0.37 -16.36
CA MET A 33 -9.98 -0.44 -16.67
C MET A 33 -9.37 -0.08 -18.03
N VAL A 34 -8.05 -0.34 -18.16
CA VAL A 34 -7.35 -0.33 -19.45
C VAL A 34 -7.01 -1.77 -19.81
N LEU A 35 -7.35 -2.17 -21.04
CA LEU A 35 -7.01 -3.47 -21.60
C LEU A 35 -5.86 -3.36 -22.62
N GLN A 36 -5.01 -4.38 -22.68
CA GLN A 36 -3.82 -4.36 -23.54
C GLN A 36 -4.18 -4.34 -25.02
N GLN A 37 -3.64 -3.37 -25.76
CA GLN A 37 -3.78 -3.32 -27.22
C GLN A 37 -2.95 -4.39 -27.94
N GLY A 38 -3.34 -4.70 -29.17
CA GLY A 38 -2.53 -5.49 -30.12
C GLY A 38 -2.34 -6.96 -29.77
N LYS A 39 -2.97 -7.45 -28.70
CA LYS A 39 -2.94 -8.85 -28.27
C LYS A 39 -4.35 -9.38 -28.05
N PRO A 40 -4.61 -10.68 -28.18
CA PRO A 40 -5.86 -11.26 -27.73
C PRO A 40 -6.10 -10.96 -26.25
N LEU A 41 -7.35 -10.64 -25.89
CA LEU A 41 -7.74 -10.27 -24.54
C LEU A 41 -8.44 -11.46 -23.87
N THR A 42 -7.92 -11.93 -22.76
CA THR A 42 -8.59 -12.94 -21.95
C THR A 42 -9.45 -12.26 -20.89
N ILE A 43 -10.76 -12.48 -20.96
CA ILE A 43 -11.73 -12.09 -19.94
C ILE A 43 -12.15 -13.36 -19.21
N TRP A 44 -12.20 -13.33 -17.89
CA TRP A 44 -12.46 -14.52 -17.09
C TRP A 44 -13.23 -14.19 -15.80
N GLY A 45 -13.73 -15.23 -15.16
CA GLY A 45 -14.41 -15.12 -13.89
C GLY A 45 -14.96 -16.46 -13.42
N TRP A 46 -15.91 -16.38 -12.51
CA TRP A 46 -16.55 -17.56 -11.91
C TRP A 46 -18.07 -17.47 -12.05
N ASN A 47 -18.72 -18.63 -12.17
CA ASN A 47 -20.17 -18.74 -12.27
C ASN A 47 -20.58 -20.19 -11.96
N ILE A 48 -21.88 -20.49 -12.05
CA ILE A 48 -22.42 -21.85 -11.88
C ILE A 48 -21.85 -22.77 -12.96
N PRO A 49 -21.29 -23.96 -12.61
CA PRO A 49 -20.81 -24.94 -13.59
C PRO A 49 -21.86 -25.29 -14.64
N GLY A 50 -21.45 -25.29 -15.91
CA GLY A 50 -22.30 -25.56 -17.04
C GLY A 50 -23.15 -24.40 -17.55
N ASP A 51 -23.15 -23.27 -16.85
CA ASP A 51 -23.89 -22.10 -17.30
C ASP A 51 -23.14 -21.34 -18.40
N PRO A 52 -23.88 -20.86 -19.42
CA PRO A 52 -23.33 -20.01 -20.46
C PRO A 52 -23.04 -18.61 -19.89
N VAL A 53 -21.96 -18.03 -20.39
CA VAL A 53 -21.62 -16.63 -20.16
C VAL A 53 -21.55 -15.92 -21.51
N ASN A 54 -22.32 -14.85 -21.65
CA ASN A 54 -22.36 -14.01 -22.84
C ASN A 54 -21.65 -12.70 -22.53
N ILE A 55 -20.78 -12.25 -23.42
CA ILE A 55 -20.04 -10.99 -23.27
C ILE A 55 -20.35 -10.13 -24.49
N ARG A 56 -20.85 -8.92 -24.27
CA ARG A 56 -20.99 -7.89 -25.31
C ARG A 56 -19.94 -6.82 -25.09
N PHE A 57 -19.07 -6.64 -26.07
CA PHE A 57 -18.01 -5.65 -26.00
C PHE A 57 -17.58 -5.17 -27.39
N ALA A 58 -17.32 -3.87 -27.54
CA ALA A 58 -16.92 -3.24 -28.80
C ALA A 58 -17.84 -3.63 -29.98
N ALA A 59 -19.17 -3.57 -29.76
CA ALA A 59 -20.23 -3.92 -30.72
C ALA A 59 -20.19 -5.39 -31.22
N ARG A 60 -19.59 -6.32 -30.46
CA ARG A 60 -19.54 -7.75 -30.76
C ARG A 60 -20.02 -8.57 -29.58
N ASP A 61 -20.58 -9.72 -29.88
CA ASP A 61 -21.04 -10.70 -28.90
C ASP A 61 -20.10 -11.91 -28.89
N TYR A 62 -19.72 -12.35 -27.70
CA TYR A 62 -18.87 -13.52 -27.44
C TYR A 62 -19.58 -14.43 -26.45
N LYS A 63 -19.30 -15.73 -26.53
CA LYS A 63 -19.92 -16.75 -25.67
C LYS A 63 -18.88 -17.72 -25.16
N THR A 64 -19.06 -18.15 -23.92
CA THR A 64 -18.30 -19.24 -23.31
C THR A 64 -19.20 -20.01 -22.36
N ILE A 65 -18.70 -21.13 -21.84
CA ILE A 65 -19.42 -21.99 -20.88
C ILE A 65 -18.53 -22.14 -19.64
N THR A 66 -19.12 -22.05 -18.48
CA THR A 66 -18.46 -22.26 -17.19
C THR A 66 -18.07 -23.74 -17.04
N ASN A 67 -16.81 -24.01 -16.72
CA ASN A 67 -16.29 -25.37 -16.55
C ASN A 67 -16.79 -26.01 -15.23
N ALA A 68 -16.44 -27.30 -15.01
CA ALA A 68 -16.84 -28.06 -13.84
C ALA A 68 -16.30 -27.49 -12.50
N LYS A 69 -15.28 -26.62 -12.54
CA LYS A 69 -14.71 -25.92 -11.36
C LYS A 69 -15.42 -24.61 -11.07
N GLY A 70 -16.40 -24.22 -11.88
CA GLY A 70 -17.05 -22.93 -11.75
C GLY A 70 -16.27 -21.76 -12.37
N GLU A 71 -15.28 -22.03 -13.21
CA GLU A 71 -14.45 -21.04 -13.88
C GLU A 71 -14.87 -20.89 -15.34
N TRP A 72 -14.81 -19.67 -15.85
CA TRP A 72 -14.99 -19.42 -17.28
C TRP A 72 -13.93 -18.45 -17.79
N GLN A 73 -13.59 -18.58 -19.05
CA GLN A 73 -12.77 -17.62 -19.76
C GLN A 73 -13.27 -17.45 -21.19
N CYS A 74 -13.09 -16.26 -21.73
CA CYS A 74 -13.40 -15.93 -23.10
C CYS A 74 -12.23 -15.14 -23.70
N ILE A 75 -11.76 -15.55 -24.87
CA ILE A 75 -10.67 -14.87 -25.56
C ILE A 75 -11.27 -13.96 -26.63
N LEU A 76 -11.13 -12.67 -26.46
CA LEU A 76 -11.53 -11.67 -27.43
C LEU A 76 -10.37 -11.39 -28.40
N PRO A 77 -10.64 -11.04 -29.66
CA PRO A 77 -9.59 -10.70 -30.62
C PRO A 77 -8.81 -9.45 -30.18
N SER A 78 -7.62 -9.27 -30.70
CA SER A 78 -6.82 -8.09 -30.49
C SER A 78 -7.56 -6.83 -30.96
N MET A 79 -7.40 -5.75 -30.21
CA MET A 79 -8.02 -4.45 -30.50
C MET A 79 -6.96 -3.37 -30.63
N LYS A 80 -7.28 -2.31 -31.36
CA LYS A 80 -6.46 -1.10 -31.47
C LYS A 80 -6.73 -0.19 -30.27
N ALA A 81 -5.72 0.61 -29.94
CA ALA A 81 -5.87 1.61 -28.87
C ALA A 81 -7.01 2.60 -29.13
N GLY A 82 -7.67 3.02 -28.07
CA GLY A 82 -8.75 3.98 -28.08
C GLY A 82 -9.81 3.70 -27.02
N ALA A 83 -10.90 4.43 -27.06
CA ALA A 83 -12.08 4.15 -26.26
C ALA A 83 -12.81 2.91 -26.79
N ALA A 84 -13.16 1.99 -25.89
CA ALA A 84 -13.87 0.79 -26.24
C ALA A 84 -15.31 0.74 -25.70
N GLY A 85 -15.65 1.68 -24.79
CA GLY A 85 -16.97 1.76 -24.16
C GLY A 85 -17.18 0.72 -23.06
N ASP A 86 -18.43 0.32 -22.89
CA ASP A 86 -18.84 -0.59 -21.83
C ASP A 86 -18.77 -2.05 -22.26
N MET A 87 -18.50 -2.93 -21.29
CA MET A 87 -18.58 -4.38 -21.45
C MET A 87 -19.72 -4.94 -20.61
N VAL A 88 -20.66 -5.63 -21.26
CA VAL A 88 -21.75 -6.31 -20.57
C VAL A 88 -21.44 -7.80 -20.52
N ILE A 89 -21.45 -8.37 -19.30
CA ILE A 89 -21.24 -9.80 -19.06
C ILE A 89 -22.49 -10.37 -18.41
N ALA A 90 -23.13 -11.32 -19.08
CA ALA A 90 -24.40 -11.89 -18.65
C ALA A 90 -24.31 -13.40 -18.50
N SER A 91 -24.77 -13.91 -17.36
CA SER A 91 -25.13 -15.32 -17.13
C SER A 91 -26.64 -15.53 -17.30
N LYS A 92 -27.15 -16.70 -16.96
CA LYS A 92 -28.60 -16.95 -16.98
C LYS A 92 -29.37 -16.06 -15.99
N GLU A 93 -28.77 -15.78 -14.83
CA GLU A 93 -29.47 -15.13 -13.72
C GLU A 93 -29.00 -13.69 -13.45
N GLN A 94 -27.82 -13.34 -13.94
CA GLN A 94 -27.18 -12.08 -13.59
C GLN A 94 -26.51 -11.41 -14.78
N THR A 95 -26.51 -10.10 -14.73
CA THR A 95 -25.78 -9.25 -15.68
C THR A 95 -24.94 -8.25 -14.91
N GLN A 96 -23.69 -8.11 -15.30
CA GLN A 96 -22.76 -7.09 -14.80
C GLN A 96 -22.30 -6.24 -15.97
N THR A 97 -22.16 -4.96 -15.75
CA THR A 97 -21.60 -4.03 -16.74
C THR A 97 -20.35 -3.40 -16.17
N ILE A 98 -19.30 -3.40 -16.95
CA ILE A 98 -18.05 -2.69 -16.67
C ILE A 98 -18.03 -1.46 -17.57
N HIS A 99 -17.94 -0.29 -16.97
CA HIS A 99 -18.06 0.99 -17.66
C HIS A 99 -16.73 1.60 -18.03
N ASP A 100 -16.73 2.42 -19.10
CA ASP A 100 -15.64 3.31 -19.49
C ASP A 100 -14.28 2.60 -19.66
N ILE A 101 -14.25 1.56 -20.49
CA ILE A 101 -13.06 0.77 -20.80
C ILE A 101 -12.25 1.45 -21.89
N LEU A 102 -10.94 1.52 -21.67
CA LEU A 102 -9.97 1.94 -22.68
C LEU A 102 -9.12 0.77 -23.17
N ILE A 103 -8.69 0.81 -24.41
CA ILE A 103 -7.67 -0.07 -24.99
C ILE A 103 -6.37 0.71 -25.12
N GLY A 104 -5.27 0.18 -24.59
CA GLY A 104 -3.99 0.87 -24.59
C GLY A 104 -2.82 -0.02 -24.17
N GLU A 105 -1.79 0.58 -23.62
CA GLU A 105 -0.66 -0.13 -23.04
C GLU A 105 -0.91 -0.39 -21.57
N VAL A 106 -0.73 -1.64 -21.13
CA VAL A 106 -0.88 -2.04 -19.71
C VAL A 106 0.45 -2.50 -19.16
N TRP A 107 0.88 -1.90 -18.04
CA TRP A 107 2.17 -2.14 -17.42
C TRP A 107 2.02 -2.57 -15.95
N VAL A 108 2.72 -3.64 -15.58
CA VAL A 108 2.87 -4.04 -14.18
C VAL A 108 4.04 -3.28 -13.58
N CYS A 109 3.74 -2.47 -12.59
CA CYS A 109 4.71 -1.63 -11.85
C CYS A 109 5.01 -2.29 -10.51
N SER A 110 5.96 -3.20 -10.52
CA SER A 110 6.33 -4.05 -9.38
C SER A 110 7.71 -3.67 -8.85
N GLY A 111 8.02 -4.07 -7.63
CA GLY A 111 9.31 -3.89 -6.98
C GLY A 111 9.18 -3.45 -5.54
N GLN A 112 10.23 -2.77 -5.04
CA GLN A 112 10.28 -2.33 -3.65
C GLN A 112 10.13 -0.80 -3.51
N SER A 113 10.76 -0.21 -2.49
CA SER A 113 10.55 1.17 -2.03
C SER A 113 10.55 2.23 -3.14
N ASN A 114 11.48 2.20 -4.10
CA ASN A 114 11.50 3.19 -5.17
C ASN A 114 10.23 3.16 -6.05
N MET A 115 9.67 1.96 -6.30
CA MET A 115 8.41 1.83 -7.02
C MET A 115 7.20 2.14 -6.13
N GLU A 116 7.35 2.03 -4.82
CA GLU A 116 6.26 2.29 -3.87
C GLU A 116 6.08 3.79 -3.55
N TRP A 117 7.10 4.61 -3.68
CA TRP A 117 7.04 6.05 -3.37
C TRP A 117 5.92 6.75 -4.13
N LEU A 118 5.03 7.38 -3.37
CA LEU A 118 3.87 8.08 -3.90
C LEU A 118 4.26 9.48 -4.39
N MET A 119 3.49 10.03 -5.32
CA MET A 119 3.65 11.41 -5.79
C MET A 119 3.51 12.42 -4.65
N SER A 120 2.66 12.16 -3.66
CA SER A 120 2.49 13.00 -2.46
C SER A 120 3.74 13.05 -1.58
N GLN A 121 4.58 12.03 -1.63
CA GLN A 121 5.81 11.91 -0.81
C GLN A 121 7.04 12.55 -1.47
N LEU A 122 6.94 13.01 -2.70
CA LEU A 122 8.05 13.70 -3.36
C LEU A 122 8.30 15.07 -2.72
N PRO A 123 9.57 15.49 -2.60
CA PRO A 123 9.93 16.87 -2.29
C PRO A 123 9.28 17.88 -3.24
N GLU A 124 8.97 19.07 -2.77
CA GLU A 124 8.25 20.07 -3.57
C GLU A 124 8.98 20.47 -4.85
N ASP A 125 10.31 20.52 -4.84
CA ASP A 125 11.16 20.80 -6.00
C ASP A 125 11.16 19.68 -7.05
N MET A 126 10.72 18.46 -6.68
CA MET A 126 10.54 17.33 -7.59
C MET A 126 9.12 17.19 -8.11
N LYS A 127 8.15 17.91 -7.55
CA LYS A 127 6.76 17.91 -7.99
C LYS A 127 6.62 18.82 -9.21
N THR A 128 6.65 18.25 -10.39
CA THR A 128 6.59 19.01 -11.67
C THR A 128 5.19 19.16 -12.24
N GLU A 129 4.20 18.54 -11.59
CA GLU A 129 2.82 18.57 -12.08
C GLU A 129 2.06 19.79 -11.58
N PRO A 130 1.27 20.45 -12.44
CA PRO A 130 0.43 21.56 -12.01
C PRO A 130 -0.65 21.07 -11.03
N ALA A 131 -1.06 21.95 -10.12
CA ALA A 131 -2.07 21.64 -9.09
C ALA A 131 -3.43 21.20 -9.68
N ASN A 132 -3.71 21.53 -10.94
CA ASN A 132 -4.94 21.13 -11.65
C ASN A 132 -4.67 20.10 -12.76
N CYS A 133 -3.65 19.25 -12.58
CA CYS A 133 -3.34 18.21 -13.57
C CYS A 133 -4.53 17.28 -13.78
N ARG A 134 -4.75 16.88 -15.04
CA ARG A 134 -5.72 15.89 -15.43
C ARG A 134 -5.28 15.14 -16.67
N ASN A 135 -5.37 13.81 -16.62
CA ASN A 135 -5.18 12.96 -17.78
C ASN A 135 -6.02 11.68 -17.65
N ASP A 136 -7.19 11.68 -18.27
CA ASP A 136 -8.13 10.55 -18.23
C ASP A 136 -7.63 9.33 -19.03
N ALA A 137 -6.60 9.48 -19.84
CA ALA A 137 -5.99 8.39 -20.59
C ALA A 137 -4.86 7.67 -19.83
N ILE A 138 -4.37 8.22 -18.72
CA ILE A 138 -3.46 7.50 -17.82
C ILE A 138 -4.29 7.05 -16.62
N ARG A 139 -4.36 5.73 -16.43
CA ARG A 139 -5.13 5.12 -15.33
C ARG A 139 -4.26 4.16 -14.55
N TYR A 140 -4.51 4.08 -13.26
CA TYR A 140 -3.81 3.16 -12.39
C TYR A 140 -4.75 2.49 -11.41
N LEU A 141 -4.34 1.33 -10.93
CA LEU A 141 -4.87 0.71 -9.71
C LEU A 141 -3.70 0.27 -8.82
N THR A 142 -3.96 0.14 -7.53
CA THR A 142 -2.97 -0.35 -6.57
C THR A 142 -3.44 -1.63 -5.93
N VAL A 143 -2.61 -2.66 -6.02
CA VAL A 143 -2.84 -3.94 -5.37
C VAL A 143 -2.47 -3.81 -3.89
N LYS A 144 -3.31 -4.35 -3.00
CA LYS A 144 -3.04 -4.38 -1.58
C LYS A 144 -1.83 -5.29 -1.30
N LYS A 145 -1.00 -4.88 -0.38
CA LYS A 145 0.14 -5.68 0.08
C LYS A 145 -0.35 -6.91 0.82
N GLU A 146 -0.20 -8.05 0.21
CA GLU A 146 -0.50 -9.36 0.78
C GLU A 146 0.53 -10.37 0.31
N PHE A 147 0.87 -11.33 1.13
CA PHE A 147 1.76 -12.43 0.76
C PHE A 147 1.04 -13.77 0.90
N ASP A 148 1.40 -14.71 0.04
CA ASP A 148 0.91 -16.06 0.08
C ASP A 148 1.97 -17.02 -0.50
N LYS A 149 1.92 -18.27 -0.11
CA LYS A 149 2.79 -19.32 -0.66
C LYS A 149 2.20 -20.02 -1.88
N VAL A 150 0.97 -19.70 -2.22
CA VAL A 150 0.26 -20.20 -3.39
C VAL A 150 -0.28 -19.03 -4.22
N GLN A 151 -0.28 -19.23 -5.53
CA GLN A 151 -0.84 -18.25 -6.45
C GLN A 151 -2.36 -18.13 -6.22
N ARG A 152 -2.83 -16.91 -6.03
CA ARG A 152 -4.26 -16.59 -5.93
C ARG A 152 -4.86 -16.37 -7.32
N ALA A 153 -6.12 -16.72 -7.47
CA ALA A 153 -6.86 -16.52 -8.71
C ALA A 153 -7.36 -15.07 -8.87
N ASP A 154 -7.34 -14.28 -7.81
CA ASP A 154 -7.78 -12.88 -7.81
C ASP A 154 -6.89 -12.06 -6.85
N ALA A 155 -6.76 -10.77 -7.13
CA ALA A 155 -6.03 -9.82 -6.32
C ALA A 155 -6.98 -9.05 -5.37
N VAL A 156 -6.49 -8.68 -4.21
CA VAL A 156 -7.15 -7.69 -3.37
C VAL A 156 -6.61 -6.32 -3.74
N LEU A 157 -7.49 -5.38 -4.05
CA LEU A 157 -7.10 -4.03 -4.45
C LEU A 157 -7.15 -3.08 -3.25
N LEU A 158 -6.19 -2.18 -3.17
CA LEU A 158 -6.24 -1.04 -2.26
C LEU A 158 -7.20 0.02 -2.80
N ASN A 159 -7.18 0.24 -4.11
CA ASN A 159 -8.13 1.06 -4.85
C ASN A 159 -8.41 0.42 -6.22
N GLY A 160 -9.60 0.67 -6.78
CA GLY A 160 -9.92 0.33 -8.15
C GLY A 160 -9.20 1.21 -9.17
N TRP A 161 -9.50 1.03 -10.46
CA TRP A 161 -8.97 1.87 -11.52
C TRP A 161 -9.34 3.35 -11.33
N ARG A 162 -8.34 4.21 -11.41
CA ARG A 162 -8.48 5.67 -11.29
C ARG A 162 -7.75 6.37 -12.43
N SER A 163 -8.34 7.41 -12.99
CA SER A 163 -7.61 8.34 -13.87
C SER A 163 -6.75 9.29 -13.05
N ILE A 164 -5.75 9.89 -13.70
CA ILE A 164 -4.91 10.90 -13.07
C ILE A 164 -5.65 12.25 -13.06
N ASP A 165 -5.84 12.78 -11.85
CA ASP A 165 -6.27 14.15 -11.59
C ASP A 165 -5.65 14.68 -10.28
N SER A 166 -5.97 15.91 -9.90
CA SER A 166 -5.43 16.55 -8.69
C SER A 166 -5.74 15.80 -7.39
N ASN A 167 -6.81 14.99 -7.35
CA ASN A 167 -7.20 14.24 -6.15
C ASN A 167 -6.59 12.84 -6.11
N THR A 168 -6.28 12.26 -7.26
CA THR A 168 -5.83 10.87 -7.38
C THR A 168 -4.32 10.75 -7.60
N LEU A 169 -3.67 11.78 -8.16
CA LEU A 169 -2.25 11.76 -8.46
C LEU A 169 -1.38 11.51 -7.22
N GLY A 170 -1.75 12.11 -6.09
CA GLY A 170 -1.00 11.96 -4.83
C GLY A 170 -0.79 10.51 -4.39
N ASP A 171 -1.77 9.64 -4.67
CA ASP A 171 -1.78 8.23 -4.30
C ASP A 171 -1.10 7.31 -5.35
N CYS A 172 -0.67 7.86 -6.48
CA CYS A 172 0.01 7.08 -7.52
C CYS A 172 1.51 6.95 -7.23
N SER A 173 2.08 5.78 -7.57
CA SER A 173 3.54 5.61 -7.58
C SER A 173 4.20 6.66 -8.47
N SER A 174 5.18 7.39 -7.95
CA SER A 174 5.86 8.46 -8.68
C SER A 174 6.63 7.93 -9.88
N VAL A 175 7.36 6.84 -9.73
CA VAL A 175 8.09 6.19 -10.82
C VAL A 175 7.14 5.68 -11.90
N ALA A 176 6.06 5.01 -11.51
CA ALA A 176 5.05 4.51 -12.44
C ALA A 176 4.37 5.66 -13.19
N TYR A 177 4.01 6.75 -12.49
CA TYR A 177 3.39 7.91 -13.10
C TYR A 177 4.30 8.61 -14.12
N TYR A 178 5.53 8.94 -13.76
CA TYR A 178 6.45 9.61 -14.70
C TYR A 178 6.78 8.74 -15.91
N PHE A 179 6.90 7.43 -15.71
CA PHE A 179 7.01 6.48 -16.80
C PHE A 179 5.79 6.54 -17.73
N ALA A 180 4.57 6.42 -17.17
CA ALA A 180 3.34 6.44 -17.94
C ALA A 180 3.14 7.78 -18.68
N ARG A 181 3.44 8.92 -18.02
CA ARG A 181 3.38 10.24 -18.64
C ARG A 181 4.28 10.31 -19.88
N LYS A 182 5.54 9.86 -19.73
CA LYS A 182 6.50 9.87 -20.84
C LYS A 182 6.09 8.93 -21.97
N LEU A 183 5.53 7.79 -21.64
CA LEU A 183 5.02 6.82 -22.60
C LEU A 183 3.81 7.39 -23.35
N TYR A 184 2.85 8.00 -22.65
CA TYR A 184 1.69 8.66 -23.23
C TYR A 184 2.08 9.82 -24.16
N GLU A 185 3.08 10.64 -23.77
CA GLU A 185 3.59 11.72 -24.63
C GLU A 185 4.08 11.21 -25.97
N ARG A 186 4.69 10.03 -26.00
CA ARG A 186 5.26 9.42 -27.21
C ARG A 186 4.24 8.66 -28.04
N LEU A 187 3.43 7.84 -27.40
CA LEU A 187 2.54 6.88 -28.08
C LEU A 187 1.16 7.46 -28.35
N LYS A 188 0.70 8.41 -27.57
CA LYS A 188 -0.66 8.99 -27.64
C LYS A 188 -1.78 7.95 -27.55
N VAL A 189 -1.54 6.87 -26.77
CA VAL A 189 -2.52 5.82 -26.50
C VAL A 189 -2.79 5.77 -24.99
N PRO A 190 -3.95 5.25 -24.56
CA PRO A 190 -4.22 5.05 -23.12
C PRO A 190 -3.14 4.19 -22.45
N ILE A 191 -2.83 4.51 -21.19
CA ILE A 191 -1.85 3.79 -20.39
C ILE A 191 -2.53 3.30 -19.10
N GLY A 192 -2.46 2.01 -18.83
CA GLY A 192 -2.90 1.38 -17.60
C GLY A 192 -1.71 0.92 -16.75
N LEU A 193 -1.71 1.25 -15.47
CA LEU A 193 -0.68 0.87 -14.51
C LEU A 193 -1.26 -0.06 -13.45
N LEU A 194 -0.67 -1.22 -13.29
CA LEU A 194 -0.96 -2.16 -12.20
C LEU A 194 0.16 -2.02 -11.17
N VAL A 195 -0.07 -1.21 -10.14
CA VAL A 195 0.95 -0.94 -9.12
C VAL A 195 0.90 -2.04 -8.05
N THR A 196 2.00 -2.81 -7.93
CA THR A 196 2.10 -3.98 -7.04
C THR A 196 3.39 -3.94 -6.22
N SER A 197 3.84 -2.78 -5.80
CA SER A 197 5.11 -2.62 -5.08
C SER A 197 4.99 -2.88 -3.58
N TRP A 198 6.12 -3.29 -2.97
CA TRP A 198 6.23 -3.45 -1.53
C TRP A 198 7.68 -3.19 -1.08
N GLY A 199 7.90 -2.09 -0.36
CA GLY A 199 9.21 -1.70 0.15
C GLY A 199 9.85 -2.75 1.06
N GLY A 200 11.18 -2.85 1.01
CA GLY A 200 11.94 -3.82 1.80
C GLY A 200 11.91 -5.27 1.29
N THR A 201 11.20 -5.57 0.19
CA THR A 201 11.13 -6.93 -0.34
C THR A 201 12.33 -7.25 -1.25
N PRO A 202 12.91 -8.47 -1.15
CA PRO A 202 13.94 -8.91 -2.07
C PRO A 202 13.34 -9.30 -3.44
N ALA A 203 14.17 -9.28 -4.49
CA ALA A 203 13.74 -9.61 -5.86
C ALA A 203 13.08 -11.00 -5.97
N GLN A 204 13.53 -11.95 -5.16
CA GLN A 204 13.02 -13.33 -5.13
C GLN A 204 11.54 -13.41 -4.70
N ALA A 205 11.07 -12.45 -3.90
CA ALA A 205 9.66 -12.39 -3.47
C ALA A 205 8.69 -12.11 -4.63
N TRP A 206 9.21 -11.61 -5.75
CA TRP A 206 8.45 -11.26 -6.95
C TRP A 206 8.57 -12.28 -8.09
N ALA A 207 9.37 -13.33 -7.90
CA ALA A 207 9.58 -14.39 -8.89
C ALA A 207 8.62 -15.56 -8.67
N ASP A 208 8.12 -16.15 -9.74
CA ASP A 208 7.34 -17.36 -9.64
C ASP A 208 8.21 -18.60 -9.29
N THR A 209 7.57 -19.65 -8.81
CA THR A 209 8.27 -20.88 -8.40
C THR A 209 9.04 -21.54 -9.55
N ALA A 210 8.60 -21.39 -10.80
CA ALA A 210 9.30 -21.97 -11.95
C ALA A 210 10.61 -21.23 -12.21
N SER A 211 10.59 -19.91 -12.15
CA SER A 211 11.78 -19.05 -12.26
C SER A 211 12.78 -19.32 -11.13
N ILE A 212 12.30 -19.42 -9.87
CA ILE A 212 13.15 -19.69 -8.71
C ILE A 212 13.87 -21.04 -8.81
N ARG A 213 13.28 -22.05 -9.46
CA ARG A 213 13.92 -23.36 -9.69
C ARG A 213 15.24 -23.27 -10.44
N SER A 214 15.43 -22.25 -11.27
CA SER A 214 16.67 -22.00 -11.99
C SER A 214 17.81 -21.52 -11.07
N PHE A 215 17.51 -21.22 -9.81
CA PHE A 215 18.45 -20.76 -8.78
C PHE A 215 18.43 -21.72 -7.59
N PRO A 216 19.27 -22.80 -7.58
CA PRO A 216 19.16 -23.91 -6.62
C PRO A 216 19.20 -23.47 -5.15
N ASN A 217 20.01 -22.48 -4.80
CA ASN A 217 20.12 -21.99 -3.41
C ASN A 217 18.80 -21.37 -2.95
N TYR A 218 18.22 -20.47 -3.76
CA TYR A 218 16.93 -19.85 -3.44
C TYR A 218 15.77 -20.85 -3.43
N TYR A 219 15.79 -21.82 -4.36
CA TYR A 219 14.78 -22.87 -4.40
C TYR A 219 14.86 -23.77 -3.17
N THR A 220 16.05 -24.06 -2.67
CA THR A 220 16.26 -24.82 -1.44
C THR A 220 15.70 -24.07 -0.24
N THR A 221 16.04 -22.78 -0.10
CA THR A 221 15.48 -21.90 0.95
C THR A 221 13.95 -21.83 0.86
N TYR A 222 13.39 -21.61 -0.32
CA TYR A 222 11.95 -21.60 -0.52
C TYR A 222 11.29 -22.88 -0.01
N ARG A 223 11.79 -24.06 -0.40
CA ARG A 223 11.23 -25.34 0.00
C ARG A 223 11.39 -25.65 1.49
N LYS A 224 12.52 -25.28 2.07
CA LYS A 224 12.91 -25.67 3.41
C LYS A 224 12.36 -24.71 4.47
N ASP A 225 12.40 -23.42 4.17
CA ASP A 225 12.17 -22.36 5.14
C ASP A 225 10.84 -21.61 4.91
N ILE A 226 10.40 -21.45 3.64
CA ILE A 226 9.20 -20.65 3.33
C ILE A 226 7.95 -21.52 3.16
N LEU A 227 8.04 -22.58 2.35
CA LEU A 227 6.86 -23.42 2.03
C LEU A 227 6.21 -24.05 3.28
N PRO A 228 6.94 -24.47 4.32
CA PRO A 228 6.36 -25.01 5.55
C PRO A 228 5.73 -23.96 6.47
N LEU A 229 6.01 -22.65 6.27
CA LEU A 229 5.48 -21.60 7.16
C LEU A 229 3.96 -21.60 7.17
N ASP A 230 3.41 -21.45 8.37
CA ASP A 230 2.01 -21.08 8.55
C ASP A 230 1.87 -19.56 8.48
N PHE A 231 1.49 -19.06 7.32
CA PHE A 231 1.37 -17.63 7.08
C PHE A 231 0.26 -16.95 7.89
N GLN A 232 -0.78 -17.67 8.29
CA GLN A 232 -1.82 -17.11 9.15
C GLN A 232 -1.27 -16.86 10.55
N SER A 233 -0.59 -17.84 11.11
CA SER A 233 0.10 -17.68 12.40
C SER A 233 1.17 -16.59 12.35
N LEU A 234 1.92 -16.51 11.25
CA LEU A 234 2.93 -15.46 11.06
C LEU A 234 2.31 -14.06 11.00
N GLN A 235 1.24 -13.88 10.24
CA GLN A 235 0.52 -12.61 10.18
C GLN A 235 -0.02 -12.17 11.54
N GLU A 236 -0.59 -13.12 12.31
CA GLU A 236 -1.09 -12.84 13.65
C GLU A 236 0.05 -12.47 14.61
N GLN A 237 1.20 -13.13 14.49
CA GLN A 237 2.39 -12.80 15.29
C GLN A 237 2.93 -11.40 14.95
N VAL A 238 3.01 -11.04 13.67
CA VAL A 238 3.41 -9.71 13.24
C VAL A 238 2.45 -8.65 13.79
N ARG A 239 1.14 -8.89 13.74
CA ARG A 239 0.14 -7.98 14.32
C ARG A 239 0.32 -7.82 15.82
N LYS A 240 0.50 -8.92 16.56
CA LYS A 240 0.74 -8.88 18.02
C LYS A 240 2.02 -8.14 18.36
N ASN A 241 3.09 -8.39 17.64
CA ASN A 241 4.35 -7.68 17.84
C ASN A 241 4.18 -6.17 17.60
N ALA A 242 3.47 -5.77 16.53
CA ALA A 242 3.22 -4.36 16.26
C ALA A 242 2.39 -3.66 17.38
N GLU A 243 1.44 -4.39 17.98
CA GLU A 243 0.68 -3.87 19.13
C GLU A 243 1.55 -3.78 20.39
N MET A 244 2.41 -4.77 20.61
CA MET A 244 3.37 -4.78 21.73
C MET A 244 4.35 -3.60 21.60
N TYR A 245 4.96 -3.38 20.44
CA TYR A 245 5.85 -2.25 20.20
C TYR A 245 5.19 -0.90 20.46
N LYS A 246 3.92 -0.71 20.05
CA LYS A 246 3.17 0.51 20.38
C LYS A 246 3.00 0.73 21.87
N GLN A 247 2.76 -0.34 22.63
CA GLN A 247 2.61 -0.25 24.08
C GLN A 247 3.96 0.05 24.75
N GLU A 248 5.03 -0.57 24.31
CA GLU A 248 6.39 -0.33 24.78
C GLU A 248 6.86 1.09 24.46
N GLU A 249 6.60 1.59 23.22
CA GLU A 249 6.88 2.99 22.84
C GLU A 249 6.16 3.97 23.77
N ALA A 250 4.86 3.73 24.02
CA ALA A 250 4.08 4.60 24.91
C ALA A 250 4.61 4.57 26.35
N ALA A 251 4.94 3.39 26.88
CA ALA A 251 5.50 3.23 28.22
C ALA A 251 6.87 3.90 28.35
N THR A 252 7.74 3.71 27.37
CA THR A 252 9.08 4.32 27.31
C THR A 252 8.98 5.85 27.22
N SER A 253 8.07 6.37 26.39
CA SER A 253 7.82 7.81 26.27
C SER A 253 7.36 8.43 27.60
N ILE A 254 6.60 7.69 28.40
CA ILE A 254 6.20 8.14 29.75
C ILE A 254 7.41 8.14 30.71
N ALA A 255 8.20 7.06 30.71
CA ALA A 255 9.40 6.94 31.55
C ALA A 255 10.46 8.01 31.22
N MET A 256 10.54 8.42 29.96
CA MET A 256 11.47 9.45 29.50
C MET A 256 11.08 10.90 29.88
N ARG A 257 9.89 11.11 30.42
CA ARG A 257 9.42 12.49 30.78
C ARG A 257 10.32 13.21 31.75
N GLU A 258 11.01 12.50 32.64
CA GLU A 258 11.98 13.12 33.54
C GLU A 258 13.15 13.79 32.81
N TYR A 259 13.55 13.25 31.66
CA TYR A 259 14.66 13.75 30.83
C TYR A 259 14.32 15.06 30.12
N ILE A 260 13.04 15.43 30.04
CA ILE A 260 12.57 16.68 29.44
C ILE A 260 12.84 17.87 30.36
N SER A 261 12.99 17.64 31.66
CA SER A 261 13.21 18.68 32.63
C SER A 261 14.50 19.45 32.34
N GLU A 262 14.41 20.78 32.37
CA GLU A 262 15.58 21.68 32.22
C GLU A 262 16.67 21.36 33.21
N GLY A 263 16.30 21.07 34.47
CA GLY A 263 17.21 20.78 35.57
C GLY A 263 17.67 19.31 35.66
N TYR A 264 17.36 18.46 34.69
CA TYR A 264 17.81 17.07 34.71
C TYR A 264 19.34 17.00 34.64
N ASP A 265 19.95 16.19 35.51
CA ASP A 265 21.39 15.92 35.53
C ASP A 265 21.77 14.85 34.52
N ASP A 266 22.29 15.26 33.37
CA ASP A 266 22.77 14.42 32.30
C ASP A 266 24.31 14.24 32.28
N ALA A 267 25.02 14.59 33.35
CA ALA A 267 26.48 14.52 33.43
C ALA A 267 27.05 13.10 33.24
N ARG A 268 26.23 12.07 33.41
CA ARG A 268 26.61 10.66 33.18
C ARG A 268 26.24 10.11 31.81
N TRP A 269 25.61 10.94 30.97
CA TRP A 269 25.26 10.49 29.63
C TRP A 269 26.50 10.45 28.74
N ALA A 270 26.50 9.51 27.79
CA ALA A 270 27.54 9.45 26.79
C ALA A 270 27.37 10.58 25.77
N ASP A 271 28.49 11.08 25.26
CA ASP A 271 28.48 12.01 24.14
C ASP A 271 27.96 11.30 22.89
N PHE A 272 27.10 11.97 22.15
CA PHE A 272 26.48 11.45 20.94
C PHE A 272 26.59 12.46 19.78
N GLN A 273 27.07 11.99 18.64
CA GLN A 273 27.26 12.83 17.45
C GLN A 273 25.98 12.84 16.60
N VAL A 274 25.47 14.01 16.22
CA VAL A 274 24.39 14.21 15.27
C VAL A 274 24.81 15.11 14.12
N PRO A 275 24.41 14.87 12.88
CA PRO A 275 23.62 13.73 12.41
C PRO A 275 24.47 12.46 12.17
N LYS A 276 24.18 11.39 12.86
CA LYS A 276 24.85 10.08 12.69
C LYS A 276 23.94 8.99 13.24
N PHE A 277 23.97 7.81 12.65
CA PHE A 277 23.24 6.66 13.17
C PHE A 277 23.83 6.19 14.51
N TRP A 278 23.01 5.68 15.39
CA TRP A 278 23.46 5.16 16.68
C TRP A 278 24.20 3.83 16.54
N GLU A 279 23.89 3.01 15.52
CA GLU A 279 24.62 1.81 15.16
C GLU A 279 26.10 2.10 14.91
N ASP A 280 26.41 3.22 14.25
CA ASP A 280 27.79 3.67 13.97
C ASP A 280 28.52 4.24 15.20
N GLN A 281 27.84 4.36 16.34
CA GLN A 281 28.35 4.94 17.57
C GLN A 281 28.40 3.94 18.73
N GLY A 282 28.34 2.64 18.42
CA GLY A 282 28.49 1.58 19.41
C GLY A 282 27.19 0.99 19.92
N TYR A 283 26.08 1.28 19.26
CA TYR A 283 24.74 0.76 19.61
C TYR A 283 24.09 -0.03 18.46
N PRO A 284 24.76 -1.11 17.95
CA PRO A 284 24.33 -1.76 16.70
C PRO A 284 23.03 -2.56 16.80
N ASP A 285 22.61 -2.93 18.00
CA ASP A 285 21.46 -3.83 18.22
C ASP A 285 20.37 -3.16 19.09
N ILE A 286 20.32 -1.82 19.08
CA ILE A 286 19.32 -1.09 19.86
C ILE A 286 18.20 -0.58 18.95
N ASP A 287 17.01 -1.16 19.16
CA ASP A 287 15.75 -0.63 18.64
C ASP A 287 14.99 0.05 19.79
N GLY A 288 14.30 1.16 19.51
CA GLY A 288 13.47 1.81 20.51
C GLY A 288 13.57 3.33 20.54
N VAL A 289 13.47 3.91 21.73
CA VAL A 289 13.43 5.36 21.93
C VAL A 289 14.69 5.82 22.65
N GLY A 290 15.41 6.78 22.06
CA GLY A 290 16.58 7.44 22.63
C GLY A 290 16.28 8.87 23.06
N ALA A 291 16.83 9.31 24.20
CA ALA A 291 16.79 10.69 24.62
C ALA A 291 18.15 11.36 24.30
N LEU A 292 18.09 12.44 23.54
CA LEU A 292 19.24 13.29 23.25
C LEU A 292 19.05 14.66 23.89
N ARG A 293 20.11 15.20 24.52
CA ARG A 293 20.08 16.55 25.13
C ARG A 293 21.18 17.38 24.52
N PHE A 294 20.84 18.63 24.22
CA PHE A 294 21.77 19.61 23.66
C PHE A 294 21.63 20.96 24.37
N ARG A 295 22.73 21.61 24.66
CA ARG A 295 22.74 22.95 25.26
C ARG A 295 23.27 23.96 24.27
N PHE A 296 22.60 25.12 24.22
CA PHE A 296 23.00 26.27 23.42
C PHE A 296 22.74 27.56 24.17
N SER A 297 23.49 28.61 23.83
CA SER A 297 23.36 29.92 24.50
C SER A 297 22.83 30.96 23.54
N LEU A 298 21.93 31.79 24.00
CA LEU A 298 21.38 32.95 23.30
C LEU A 298 21.69 34.24 24.04
N THR A 299 21.88 35.32 23.30
CA THR A 299 21.97 36.68 23.84
C THR A 299 20.59 37.33 23.86
N GLU A 300 20.43 38.49 24.57
CA GLU A 300 19.20 39.27 24.51
C GLU A 300 18.85 39.70 23.05
N ALA A 301 19.86 39.94 22.25
CA ALA A 301 19.67 40.31 20.84
C ALA A 301 19.09 39.17 20.01
N ASP A 302 19.45 37.92 20.30
CA ASP A 302 18.96 36.74 19.59
C ASP A 302 17.47 36.45 19.87
N LEU A 303 16.94 37.02 20.94
CA LEU A 303 15.52 36.85 21.30
C LEU A 303 14.60 37.81 20.53
N GLN A 304 15.16 38.71 19.72
CA GLN A 304 14.40 39.67 18.93
C GLN A 304 14.03 39.07 17.57
N GLY A 305 12.88 38.44 17.48
CA GLY A 305 12.37 37.90 16.20
C GLY A 305 11.80 36.51 16.29
N LYS A 306 11.55 35.93 15.11
CA LYS A 306 11.05 34.55 15.01
C LYS A 306 12.22 33.56 15.08
N ALA A 307 12.12 32.61 15.97
CA ALA A 307 13.07 31.50 16.07
C ALA A 307 12.51 30.25 15.42
N ILE A 308 13.36 29.55 14.71
CA ILE A 308 13.03 28.27 14.05
C ILE A 308 14.14 27.28 14.41
N LEU A 309 13.74 26.14 14.96
CA LEU A 309 14.63 24.99 15.06
C LEU A 309 14.55 24.22 13.76
N TYR A 310 15.69 24.10 13.08
CA TYR A 310 15.83 23.30 11.89
C TYR A 310 16.74 22.11 12.18
N MET A 311 16.27 20.90 11.88
CA MET A 311 17.05 19.66 11.96
C MET A 311 16.91 18.88 10.64
N PRO A 312 17.94 18.14 10.25
CA PRO A 312 17.81 17.18 9.14
C PRO A 312 16.67 16.17 9.38
N ALA A 313 16.42 15.33 8.40
CA ALA A 313 15.51 14.22 8.57
C ALA A 313 15.95 13.32 9.75
N ILE A 314 15.00 12.90 10.56
CA ILE A 314 15.21 11.98 11.69
C ILE A 314 14.45 10.70 11.38
N ASP A 315 15.15 9.60 11.39
CA ASP A 315 14.64 8.28 11.11
C ASP A 315 14.33 7.59 12.46
N ASP A 316 13.08 7.34 12.86
CA ASP A 316 11.80 7.55 12.16
C ASP A 316 11.00 8.76 12.71
N VAL A 317 10.88 8.84 14.03
CA VAL A 317 9.98 9.74 14.75
C VAL A 317 10.78 10.56 15.79
N ASP A 318 10.45 11.82 15.93
CA ASP A 318 10.95 12.62 17.04
C ASP A 318 9.84 13.36 17.79
N SER A 319 10.15 13.71 19.01
CA SER A 319 9.44 14.72 19.79
C SER A 319 10.48 15.62 20.46
N THR A 320 10.33 16.92 20.29
CA THR A 320 11.34 17.90 20.67
C THR A 320 10.80 18.90 21.67
N TRP A 321 11.62 19.19 22.67
CA TRP A 321 11.34 20.18 23.73
C TRP A 321 12.49 21.19 23.82
N ILE A 322 12.18 22.40 24.22
CA ILE A 322 13.17 23.40 24.61
C ILE A 322 12.78 23.93 25.99
N ASN A 323 13.73 23.94 26.94
CA ASN A 323 13.52 24.36 28.31
C ASN A 323 12.28 23.71 28.96
N GLY A 324 12.09 22.40 28.70
CA GLY A 324 10.95 21.65 29.22
C GLY A 324 9.61 21.91 28.53
N LYS A 325 9.57 22.77 27.50
CA LYS A 325 8.36 23.06 26.72
C LYS A 325 8.37 22.32 25.38
N PHE A 326 7.28 21.63 25.05
CA PHE A 326 7.12 20.95 23.77
C PHE A 326 7.11 21.97 22.63
N VAL A 327 7.89 21.69 21.58
CA VAL A 327 8.01 22.57 20.40
C VAL A 327 7.66 21.89 19.09
N GLY A 328 7.70 20.55 19.01
CA GLY A 328 7.32 19.87 17.78
C GLY A 328 7.51 18.36 17.80
N THR A 329 6.92 17.70 16.84
CA THR A 329 7.07 16.26 16.56
C THR A 329 7.04 16.02 15.06
N GLY A 330 7.84 15.09 14.57
CA GLY A 330 7.85 14.60 13.19
C GLY A 330 7.70 13.10 13.14
N ARG A 331 6.99 12.59 12.11
CA ARG A 331 6.70 11.17 11.93
C ARG A 331 7.05 10.65 10.54
N VAL A 332 7.77 11.44 9.78
CA VAL A 332 8.18 11.08 8.42
C VAL A 332 9.70 10.99 8.38
N TRP A 333 10.21 9.79 8.17
CA TRP A 333 11.62 9.46 8.31
C TRP A 333 12.58 10.26 7.41
N ASN A 334 12.10 10.74 6.26
CA ASN A 334 12.92 11.44 5.26
C ASN A 334 12.60 12.94 5.12
N GLU A 335 11.79 13.51 6.02
CA GLU A 335 11.49 14.93 6.02
C GLU A 335 12.33 15.69 7.03
N PRO A 336 12.94 16.83 6.66
CA PRO A 336 13.58 17.72 7.62
C PRO A 336 12.58 18.25 8.65
N ARG A 337 13.03 18.44 9.87
CA ARG A 337 12.24 19.02 10.94
C ARG A 337 12.38 20.54 10.94
N ARG A 338 11.25 21.22 10.98
CA ARG A 338 11.18 22.67 11.04
C ARG A 338 10.12 23.09 12.05
N TYR A 339 10.57 23.46 13.26
CA TYR A 339 9.68 23.84 14.36
C TYR A 339 9.80 25.33 14.62
N GLU A 340 8.67 26.04 14.57
CA GLU A 340 8.60 27.44 15.01
C GLU A 340 8.60 27.48 16.53
N ILE A 341 9.57 28.21 17.11
CA ILE A 341 9.76 28.27 18.55
C ILE A 341 9.05 29.51 19.09
N PRO A 342 8.07 29.37 19.98
CA PRO A 342 7.47 30.53 20.65
C PRO A 342 8.50 31.35 21.45
N ALA A 343 8.48 32.65 21.33
CA ALA A 343 9.42 33.53 22.05
C ALA A 343 9.44 33.29 23.56
N SER A 344 8.31 32.88 24.15
CA SER A 344 8.19 32.57 25.58
C SER A 344 8.93 31.29 26.01
N VAL A 345 9.47 30.52 25.09
CA VAL A 345 10.18 29.27 25.36
C VAL A 345 11.69 29.52 25.51
N LEU A 346 12.21 30.51 24.78
CA LEU A 346 13.62 30.85 24.76
C LEU A 346 13.95 31.88 25.86
N LYS A 347 15.20 31.83 26.33
CA LYS A 347 15.74 32.82 27.31
C LYS A 347 17.18 33.19 26.95
N ALA A 348 17.61 34.37 27.38
CA ALA A 348 19.02 34.74 27.33
C ALA A 348 19.83 33.84 28.27
N GLY A 349 21.05 33.50 27.84
CA GLY A 349 21.87 32.51 28.51
C GLY A 349 21.63 31.11 27.97
N THR A 350 21.82 30.09 28.80
CA THR A 350 21.76 28.68 28.42
C THR A 350 20.32 28.20 28.27
N ASN A 351 20.04 27.56 27.12
CA ASN A 351 18.82 26.83 26.79
C ASN A 351 19.15 25.33 26.57
N THR A 352 18.22 24.47 26.84
CA THR A 352 18.40 23.02 26.69
C THR A 352 17.31 22.45 25.80
#